data_a78c3ff187b6d43a7cea8049cdf1c41b
#
_entry.id   a78c3ff187b6d43a7cea8049cdf1c41b
#
_cell.length_a   1.000
_cell.length_b   1.000
_cell.length_c   1.000
_cell.angle_alpha   90.00
_cell.angle_beta   90.00
_cell.angle_gamma   90.00
#
_symmetry.space_group_name_H-M   'P 1'
#
loop_
_entity.id
_entity.type
_entity.pdbx_description
1 polymer ?
#
loop_
_entity_poly.entity_id
_entity_poly.type
_entity_poly.pdbx_seq_one_letter_code
_entity_poly.pdbx_strand_id
1 'polypeptide(L)'
;GRGQHDPVLRLEGLHKRYGDVIAQAQLADYAPVRGCMVIRPHGYAIWENMQRVLDRMFKATGHKNAYFPLFIPLSFLEKEAEHVEGFAKQCPVVTHHRLEAGPKGGLVPAGELTEPLIVRPTSETIIGDAMARWVQSWRDLPLLTNQWANVVRWEMRTRLFLRTTEFLWQEGHTAHATAEEAEEETLKMLMVYKKFAEEHMALPVIAGIKSESEKFAGAVETLCIEAMMRDGKALQAG
;
A
#
# COMPACT_ATOMS: atom_id res chain seq x y z
N GLY A 1 -17.46 -40.08 29.48
CA GLY A 1 -17.01 -38.71 29.57
C GLY A 1 -16.77 -38.17 28.18
N ARG A 2 -17.68 -37.36 27.64
CA ARG A 2 -17.47 -36.62 26.38
C ARG A 2 -16.57 -35.44 26.71
N GLY A 3 -15.30 -35.50 26.28
CA GLY A 3 -14.42 -34.36 26.33
C GLY A 3 -14.98 -33.26 25.43
N GLN A 4 -15.40 -32.16 26.03
CA GLN A 4 -15.64 -30.91 25.33
C GLN A 4 -14.31 -30.49 24.73
N HIS A 5 -14.18 -30.58 23.41
CA HIS A 5 -13.14 -29.88 22.69
C HIS A 5 -13.48 -28.39 22.73
N ASP A 6 -12.84 -27.69 23.64
CA ASP A 6 -12.84 -26.24 23.69
C ASP A 6 -12.26 -25.71 22.36
N PRO A 7 -13.02 -24.92 21.57
CA PRO A 7 -12.56 -24.39 20.30
C PRO A 7 -11.54 -23.24 20.45
N VAL A 8 -11.05 -22.99 21.65
CA VAL A 8 -9.96 -22.02 21.84
C VAL A 8 -8.69 -22.56 21.17
N LEU A 9 -8.49 -22.14 19.94
CA LEU A 9 -7.20 -22.29 19.25
C LEU A 9 -6.08 -21.77 20.16
N ARG A 10 -5.35 -22.69 20.77
CA ARG A 10 -4.12 -22.34 21.51
C ARG A 10 -3.17 -21.69 20.54
N LEU A 11 -3.00 -20.44 20.73
CA LEU A 11 -2.23 -19.54 19.87
C LEU A 11 -0.71 -19.78 19.92
N GLU A 12 -0.23 -20.68 20.79
CA GLU A 12 1.15 -21.16 20.79
C GLU A 12 1.40 -21.98 19.53
N GLY A 13 2.12 -21.43 18.58
CA GLY A 13 2.40 -22.07 17.30
C GLY A 13 1.66 -21.48 16.10
N LEU A 14 0.94 -20.36 16.23
CA LEU A 14 0.29 -19.69 15.10
C LEU A 14 1.29 -19.28 14.00
N HIS A 15 2.54 -19.01 14.34
CA HIS A 15 3.59 -18.78 13.37
C HIS A 15 3.88 -20.00 12.49
N LYS A 16 3.82 -21.19 13.04
CA LYS A 16 3.97 -22.44 12.26
C LYS A 16 2.70 -22.78 11.48
N ARG A 17 1.52 -22.39 11.99
CA ARG A 17 0.22 -22.64 11.34
C ARG A 17 -0.14 -21.60 10.28
N TYR A 18 0.39 -20.39 10.35
CA TYR A 18 0.05 -19.32 9.40
C TYR A 18 0.41 -19.70 7.96
N GLY A 19 1.63 -20.14 7.73
CA GLY A 19 2.07 -20.65 6.43
C GLY A 19 1.28 -21.88 5.97
N ASP A 20 1.00 -22.80 6.89
CA ASP A 20 0.22 -24.02 6.60
C ASP A 20 -1.21 -23.69 6.19
N VAL A 21 -1.86 -22.74 6.88
CA VAL A 21 -3.23 -22.30 6.51
C VAL A 21 -3.24 -21.66 5.13
N ILE A 22 -2.27 -20.80 4.80
CA ILE A 22 -2.16 -20.19 3.47
C ILE A 22 -2.01 -21.27 2.39
N ALA A 23 -1.13 -22.26 2.63
CA ALA A 23 -0.89 -23.34 1.69
C ALA A 23 -2.12 -24.26 1.53
N GLN A 24 -2.72 -24.72 2.64
CA GLN A 24 -3.87 -25.61 2.63
C GLN A 24 -5.12 -24.94 2.02
N ALA A 25 -5.36 -23.67 2.34
CA ALA A 25 -6.46 -22.90 1.77
C ALA A 25 -6.15 -22.40 0.34
N GLN A 26 -4.97 -22.70 -0.18
CA GLN A 26 -4.53 -22.29 -1.51
C GLN A 26 -4.64 -20.78 -1.75
N LEU A 27 -4.23 -19.97 -0.78
CA LEU A 27 -4.37 -18.52 -0.84
C LEU A 27 -3.24 -17.84 -1.60
N ALA A 28 -2.02 -18.32 -1.43
CA ALA A 28 -0.84 -17.75 -2.09
C ALA A 28 0.30 -18.77 -2.22
N ASP A 29 1.21 -18.50 -3.15
CA ASP A 29 2.47 -19.19 -3.35
C ASP A 29 3.64 -18.19 -3.43
N TYR A 30 4.85 -18.66 -3.20
CA TYR A 30 6.04 -17.86 -3.43
C TYR A 30 6.32 -17.68 -4.91
N ALA A 31 6.62 -16.47 -5.34
CA ALA A 31 7.08 -16.18 -6.69
C ALA A 31 8.60 -16.47 -6.85
N PRO A 32 9.10 -16.63 -8.08
CA PRO A 32 10.54 -16.75 -8.34
C PRO A 32 11.36 -15.56 -7.85
N VAL A 33 10.77 -14.37 -7.82
CA VAL A 33 11.39 -13.17 -7.25
C VAL A 33 11.21 -13.18 -5.74
N ARG A 34 12.32 -13.15 -5.02
CA ARG A 34 12.29 -13.18 -3.55
C ARG A 34 11.45 -12.03 -2.99
N GLY A 35 10.56 -12.38 -2.09
CA GLY A 35 9.68 -11.42 -1.42
C GLY A 35 8.41 -11.09 -2.16
N CYS A 36 8.28 -11.49 -3.41
CA CYS A 36 7.02 -11.42 -4.15
C CYS A 36 6.19 -12.69 -3.91
N MET A 37 4.88 -12.56 -4.02
CA MET A 37 3.97 -13.70 -3.91
C MET A 37 3.04 -13.78 -5.11
N VAL A 38 2.64 -15.00 -5.44
CA VAL A 38 1.50 -15.25 -6.32
C VAL A 38 0.26 -15.33 -5.44
N ILE A 39 -0.66 -14.39 -5.59
CA ILE A 39 -1.97 -14.47 -4.92
C ILE A 39 -2.84 -15.41 -5.76
N ARG A 40 -3.20 -16.57 -5.20
CA ARG A 40 -4.01 -17.58 -5.88
C ARG A 40 -5.48 -17.16 -5.93
N PRO A 41 -6.31 -17.79 -6.78
CA PRO A 41 -7.70 -17.37 -6.96
C PRO A 41 -8.50 -17.20 -5.67
N HIS A 42 -8.37 -18.11 -4.69
CA HIS A 42 -9.06 -17.96 -3.40
C HIS A 42 -8.57 -16.75 -2.60
N GLY A 43 -7.26 -16.52 -2.57
CA GLY A 43 -6.69 -15.33 -1.92
C GLY A 43 -7.09 -14.05 -2.65
N TYR A 44 -7.08 -14.07 -3.98
CA TYR A 44 -7.46 -12.92 -4.78
C TYR A 44 -8.95 -12.57 -4.64
N ALA A 45 -9.83 -13.57 -4.51
CA ALA A 45 -11.25 -13.35 -4.25
C ALA A 45 -11.50 -12.62 -2.91
N ILE A 46 -10.65 -12.83 -1.89
CA ILE A 46 -10.71 -12.06 -0.65
C ILE A 46 -10.38 -10.58 -0.95
N TRP A 47 -9.31 -10.33 -1.70
CA TRP A 47 -8.93 -8.99 -2.13
C TRP A 47 -10.04 -8.29 -2.92
N GLU A 48 -10.63 -8.97 -3.91
CA GLU A 48 -11.74 -8.43 -4.71
C GLU A 48 -12.95 -8.04 -3.84
N ASN A 49 -13.25 -8.83 -2.81
CA ASN A 49 -14.32 -8.51 -1.87
C ASN A 49 -13.98 -7.28 -1.02
N MET A 50 -12.76 -7.18 -0.52
CA MET A 50 -12.28 -6.00 0.22
C MET A 50 -12.35 -4.75 -0.65
N GLN A 51 -11.79 -4.83 -1.86
CA GLN A 51 -11.80 -3.75 -2.84
C GLN A 51 -13.23 -3.30 -3.16
N ARG A 52 -14.13 -4.22 -3.46
CA ARG A 52 -15.53 -3.92 -3.80
C ARG A 52 -16.27 -3.17 -2.69
N VAL A 53 -16.05 -3.53 -1.44
CA VAL A 53 -16.70 -2.87 -0.32
C VAL A 53 -16.11 -1.49 -0.09
N LEU A 54 -14.80 -1.41 0.04
CA LEU A 54 -14.10 -0.17 0.35
C LEU A 54 -14.24 0.86 -0.79
N ASP A 55 -14.18 0.42 -2.05
CA ASP A 55 -14.41 1.28 -3.23
C ASP A 55 -15.80 1.94 -3.22
N ARG A 56 -16.84 1.20 -2.81
CA ARG A 56 -18.18 1.79 -2.64
C ARG A 56 -18.21 2.84 -1.54
N MET A 57 -17.50 2.61 -0.45
CA MET A 57 -17.42 3.56 0.66
C MET A 57 -16.72 4.86 0.21
N PHE A 58 -15.63 4.76 -0.54
CA PHE A 58 -14.96 5.92 -1.12
C PHE A 58 -15.83 6.68 -2.11
N LYS A 59 -16.50 5.98 -3.01
CA LYS A 59 -17.44 6.62 -3.96
C LYS A 59 -18.60 7.32 -3.27
N ALA A 60 -19.07 6.79 -2.14
CA ALA A 60 -20.11 7.43 -1.33
C ALA A 60 -19.65 8.75 -0.69
N THR A 61 -18.35 8.96 -0.51
CA THR A 61 -17.75 10.23 -0.06
C THR A 61 -17.35 11.16 -1.19
N GLY A 62 -17.65 10.81 -2.45
CA GLY A 62 -17.38 11.63 -3.63
C GLY A 62 -16.05 11.35 -4.34
N HIS A 63 -15.23 10.42 -3.83
CA HIS A 63 -13.98 10.05 -4.46
C HIS A 63 -14.17 9.38 -5.81
N LYS A 64 -13.24 9.64 -6.72
CA LYS A 64 -13.22 9.05 -8.07
C LYS A 64 -11.95 8.27 -8.27
N ASN A 65 -12.07 7.07 -8.83
CA ASN A 65 -10.91 6.27 -9.17
C ASN A 65 -10.15 6.89 -10.34
N ALA A 66 -8.83 6.95 -10.20
CA ALA A 66 -7.88 7.31 -11.23
C ALA A 66 -6.76 6.27 -11.29
N TYR A 67 -5.93 6.31 -12.31
CA TYR A 67 -4.74 5.46 -12.41
C TYR A 67 -3.54 6.32 -12.77
N PHE A 68 -2.45 6.15 -12.04
CA PHE A 68 -1.19 6.85 -12.24
C PHE A 68 -0.09 5.87 -12.63
N PRO A 69 0.92 6.30 -13.41
CA PRO A 69 1.95 5.40 -13.92
C PRO A 69 2.76 4.69 -12.84
N LEU A 70 3.20 3.48 -13.18
CA LEU A 70 4.08 2.66 -12.33
C LEU A 70 5.46 3.30 -12.14
N PHE A 71 5.98 3.93 -13.20
CA PHE A 71 7.33 4.51 -13.22
C PHE A 71 7.32 5.98 -12.84
N ILE A 72 8.25 6.35 -11.97
CA ILE A 72 8.48 7.72 -11.52
C ILE A 72 9.89 8.12 -11.97
N PRO A 73 10.08 9.27 -12.67
CA PRO A 73 11.41 9.77 -12.97
C PRO A 73 12.23 10.02 -11.70
N LEU A 74 13.51 9.67 -11.70
CA LEU A 74 14.38 9.88 -10.54
C LEU A 74 14.39 11.34 -10.08
N SER A 75 14.37 12.28 -11.03
CA SER A 75 14.34 13.72 -10.74
C SER A 75 13.13 14.18 -9.92
N PHE A 76 12.00 13.43 -9.94
CA PHE A 76 10.84 13.74 -9.10
C PHE A 76 11.11 13.42 -7.63
N LEU A 77 11.82 12.32 -7.37
CA LEU A 77 12.18 11.94 -6.00
C LEU A 77 13.28 12.86 -5.44
N GLU A 78 14.20 13.33 -6.28
CA GLU A 78 15.25 14.25 -5.84
C GLU A 78 14.71 15.61 -5.40
N LYS A 79 13.62 16.08 -6.00
CA LYS A 79 12.94 17.32 -5.59
C LYS A 79 12.26 17.22 -4.22
N GLU A 80 11.93 16.01 -3.81
CA GLU A 80 11.24 15.70 -2.56
C GLU A 80 12.12 14.86 -1.63
N ALA A 81 13.44 15.02 -1.69
CA ALA A 81 14.41 14.17 -1.01
C ALA A 81 14.12 13.99 0.49
N GLU A 82 13.59 15.01 1.17
CA GLU A 82 13.18 14.93 2.58
C GLU A 82 12.02 13.94 2.79
N HIS A 83 11.08 13.84 1.84
CA HIS A 83 9.94 12.91 1.90
C HIS A 83 10.33 11.46 1.54
N VAL A 84 11.41 11.31 0.77
CA VAL A 84 11.80 10.02 0.17
C VAL A 84 12.84 9.27 1.01
N GLU A 85 13.47 9.91 1.98
CA GLU A 85 14.58 9.33 2.74
C GLU A 85 14.22 7.96 3.35
N GLY A 86 12.97 7.77 3.78
CA GLY A 86 12.45 6.50 4.30
C GLY A 86 12.33 5.39 3.25
N PHE A 87 12.07 5.73 1.98
CA PHE A 87 11.83 4.78 0.89
C PHE A 87 13.00 4.64 -0.09
N ALA A 88 13.89 5.60 -0.15
CA ALA A 88 14.98 5.65 -1.14
C ALA A 88 15.82 4.36 -1.18
N LYS A 89 16.03 3.73 -0.04
CA LYS A 89 16.81 2.48 0.08
C LYS A 89 16.04 1.22 -0.36
N GLN A 90 14.75 1.33 -0.65
CA GLN A 90 13.87 0.21 -0.93
C GLN A 90 13.26 0.26 -2.34
N CYS A 91 13.61 1.24 -3.14
CA CYS A 91 13.03 1.41 -4.47
C CYS A 91 13.79 0.59 -5.52
N PRO A 92 13.13 -0.25 -6.33
CA PRO A 92 13.72 -0.79 -7.54
C PRO A 92 13.95 0.32 -8.56
N VAL A 93 15.11 0.26 -9.22
CA VAL A 93 15.53 1.25 -10.22
C VAL A 93 15.62 0.58 -11.58
N VAL A 94 14.98 1.18 -12.60
CA VAL A 94 15.06 0.76 -13.99
C VAL A 94 16.03 1.68 -14.72
N THR A 95 17.10 1.08 -15.25
CA THR A 95 18.20 1.81 -15.90
C THR A 95 18.30 1.57 -17.40
N HIS A 96 17.63 0.52 -17.92
CA HIS A 96 17.69 0.14 -19.33
C HIS A 96 16.28 -0.14 -19.85
N HIS A 97 16.06 0.06 -21.14
CA HIS A 97 14.74 -0.07 -21.75
C HIS A 97 14.56 -1.33 -22.62
N ARG A 98 15.62 -2.13 -22.81
CA ARG A 98 15.55 -3.36 -23.60
C ARG A 98 16.59 -4.39 -23.15
N LEU A 99 16.47 -5.57 -23.73
CA LEU A 99 17.45 -6.64 -23.66
C LEU A 99 18.03 -6.92 -25.04
N GLU A 100 19.32 -7.25 -25.10
CA GLU A 100 20.03 -7.64 -26.31
C GLU A 100 20.80 -8.95 -26.08
N ALA A 101 21.22 -9.60 -27.16
CA ALA A 101 22.05 -10.80 -27.07
C ALA A 101 23.41 -10.44 -26.49
N GLY A 102 23.78 -11.12 -25.39
CA GLY A 102 25.05 -10.92 -24.73
C GLY A 102 26.22 -11.56 -25.49
N PRO A 103 27.47 -11.05 -25.32
CA PRO A 103 28.66 -11.53 -26.04
C PRO A 103 29.05 -12.97 -25.70
N LYS A 104 28.57 -13.51 -24.59
CA LYS A 104 28.79 -14.90 -24.14
C LYS A 104 27.51 -15.75 -24.24
N GLY A 105 26.53 -15.30 -25.03
CA GLY A 105 25.17 -15.86 -25.06
C GLY A 105 24.28 -15.34 -23.91
N GLY A 106 22.97 -15.63 -24.00
CA GLY A 106 21.98 -15.10 -23.08
C GLY A 106 21.54 -13.68 -23.39
N LEU A 107 20.80 -13.06 -22.50
CA LEU A 107 20.28 -11.68 -22.63
C LEU A 107 20.96 -10.77 -21.61
N VAL A 108 21.33 -9.59 -22.03
CA VAL A 108 21.91 -8.54 -21.19
C VAL A 108 21.09 -7.25 -21.34
N PRO A 109 21.01 -6.42 -20.27
CA PRO A 109 20.41 -5.10 -20.37
C PRO A 109 21.13 -4.23 -21.41
N ALA A 110 20.38 -3.50 -22.23
CA ALA A 110 20.88 -2.61 -23.27
C ALA A 110 19.97 -1.40 -23.41
N GLY A 111 20.52 -0.35 -24.03
CA GLY A 111 19.83 0.91 -24.20
C GLY A 111 19.60 1.57 -22.84
N GLU A 112 20.68 2.07 -22.24
CA GLU A 112 20.63 2.81 -20.99
C GLU A 112 19.69 4.01 -21.12
N LEU A 113 18.86 4.21 -20.09
CA LEU A 113 17.97 5.36 -20.02
C LEU A 113 18.77 6.62 -19.70
N THR A 114 18.44 7.73 -20.35
CA THR A 114 19.03 9.04 -20.04
C THR A 114 18.76 9.45 -18.59
N GLU A 115 17.58 9.09 -18.08
CA GLU A 115 17.19 9.26 -16.70
C GLU A 115 16.67 7.93 -16.16
N PRO A 116 17.19 7.43 -15.04
CA PRO A 116 16.66 6.25 -14.38
C PRO A 116 15.21 6.44 -13.94
N LEU A 117 14.45 5.36 -13.98
CA LEU A 117 13.08 5.33 -13.50
C LEU A 117 12.98 4.51 -12.21
N ILE A 118 12.13 4.97 -11.32
CA ILE A 118 11.84 4.28 -10.06
C ILE A 118 10.51 3.54 -10.21
N VAL A 119 10.48 2.28 -9.82
CA VAL A 119 9.21 1.57 -9.63
C VAL A 119 8.57 2.12 -8.35
N ARG A 120 7.37 2.64 -8.44
CA ARG A 120 6.72 3.39 -7.35
C ARG A 120 6.70 2.62 -6.02
N PRO A 121 7.27 3.18 -4.95
CA PRO A 121 7.06 2.70 -3.57
C PRO A 121 5.78 3.29 -2.95
N THR A 122 5.33 4.38 -3.52
CA THR A 122 4.14 5.19 -3.25
C THR A 122 4.00 6.19 -4.39
N SER A 123 2.89 6.91 -4.53
CA SER A 123 2.61 7.70 -5.74
C SER A 123 2.46 9.21 -5.49
N GLU A 124 2.79 9.73 -4.30
CA GLU A 124 2.59 11.15 -3.95
C GLU A 124 3.19 12.08 -4.99
N THR A 125 4.44 11.83 -5.39
CA THR A 125 5.18 12.71 -6.30
C THR A 125 4.51 12.84 -7.67
N ILE A 126 4.11 11.71 -8.27
CA ILE A 126 3.49 11.71 -9.59
C ILE A 126 2.04 12.16 -9.56
N ILE A 127 1.33 11.88 -8.46
CA ILE A 127 -0.05 12.35 -8.27
C ILE A 127 -0.05 13.84 -8.01
N GLY A 128 0.86 14.36 -7.17
CA GLY A 128 1.00 15.78 -6.90
C GLY A 128 1.31 16.59 -8.16
N ASP A 129 2.22 16.10 -9.01
CA ASP A 129 2.50 16.71 -10.32
C ASP A 129 1.26 16.72 -11.23
N ALA A 130 0.49 15.64 -11.27
CA ALA A 130 -0.75 15.60 -12.04
C ALA A 130 -1.80 16.58 -11.51
N MET A 131 -2.01 16.62 -10.19
CA MET A 131 -2.95 17.53 -9.54
C MET A 131 -2.58 18.98 -9.74
N ALA A 132 -1.28 19.32 -9.69
CA ALA A 132 -0.78 20.66 -9.97
C ALA A 132 -1.13 21.14 -11.38
N ARG A 133 -1.21 20.22 -12.36
CA ARG A 133 -1.68 20.55 -13.72
C ARG A 133 -3.19 20.60 -13.85
N TRP A 134 -3.93 19.82 -13.08
CA TRP A 134 -5.38 19.74 -13.16
C TRP A 134 -6.09 20.92 -12.49
N VAL A 135 -5.53 21.42 -11.38
CA VAL A 135 -6.07 22.59 -10.66
C VAL A 135 -5.68 23.86 -11.39
N GLN A 136 -6.60 24.44 -12.10
CA GLN A 136 -6.44 25.71 -12.80
C GLN A 136 -7.11 26.86 -12.05
N SER A 137 -8.06 26.56 -11.18
CA SER A 137 -8.73 27.53 -10.31
C SER A 137 -9.24 26.88 -9.03
N TRP A 138 -9.60 27.70 -8.05
CA TRP A 138 -10.20 27.23 -6.80
C TRP A 138 -11.52 26.44 -7.02
N ARG A 139 -12.17 26.62 -8.17
CA ARG A 139 -13.40 25.89 -8.53
C ARG A 139 -13.15 24.44 -8.89
N ASP A 140 -11.91 24.07 -9.14
CA ASP A 140 -11.52 22.69 -9.42
C ASP A 140 -11.34 21.88 -8.12
N LEU A 141 -11.42 22.55 -6.99
CA LEU A 141 -11.29 21.96 -5.65
C LEU A 141 -12.67 21.72 -5.00
N PRO A 142 -12.82 20.69 -4.15
CA PRO A 142 -11.77 19.72 -3.83
C PRO A 142 -11.58 18.69 -4.95
N LEU A 143 -10.33 18.25 -5.18
CA LEU A 143 -10.03 17.04 -5.92
C LEU A 143 -10.00 15.86 -4.97
N LEU A 144 -10.85 14.86 -5.22
CA LEU A 144 -10.96 13.66 -4.40
C LEU A 144 -10.67 12.44 -5.30
N THR A 145 -9.46 11.93 -5.26
CA THR A 145 -9.04 10.80 -6.09
C THR A 145 -8.64 9.60 -5.27
N ASN A 146 -8.83 8.43 -5.84
CA ASN A 146 -8.41 7.15 -5.29
C ASN A 146 -7.74 6.33 -6.38
N GLN A 147 -6.72 5.57 -6.03
CA GLN A 147 -6.05 4.63 -6.91
C GLN A 147 -5.99 3.25 -6.25
N TRP A 148 -6.42 2.22 -7.01
CA TRP A 148 -6.13 0.82 -6.72
C TRP A 148 -4.92 0.40 -7.54
N ALA A 149 -3.84 0.02 -6.90
CA ALA A 149 -2.59 -0.24 -7.56
C ALA A 149 -1.70 -1.22 -6.79
N ASN A 150 -0.58 -1.58 -7.40
CA ASN A 150 0.54 -2.22 -6.72
C ASN A 150 1.62 -1.19 -6.40
N VAL A 151 2.42 -1.48 -5.41
CA VAL A 151 3.68 -0.78 -5.10
C VAL A 151 4.78 -1.80 -4.81
N VAL A 152 6.03 -1.38 -4.94
CA VAL A 152 7.19 -2.24 -4.71
C VAL A 152 8.14 -1.56 -3.70
N ARG A 153 8.41 -2.29 -2.62
CA ARG A 153 9.37 -1.89 -1.59
C ARG A 153 10.25 -3.09 -1.25
N TRP A 154 11.54 -3.05 -1.54
CA TRP A 154 12.44 -4.14 -1.21
C TRP A 154 12.38 -4.46 0.28
N GLU A 155 11.93 -5.67 0.60
CA GLU A 155 11.79 -6.13 1.96
C GLU A 155 12.74 -7.30 2.23
N MET A 156 13.51 -7.18 3.30
CA MET A 156 14.49 -8.21 3.67
C MET A 156 13.88 -9.39 4.42
N ARG A 157 12.78 -9.16 5.15
CA ARG A 157 12.10 -10.15 5.99
C ARG A 157 10.66 -10.32 5.56
N THR A 158 10.47 -11.05 4.48
CA THR A 158 9.16 -11.22 3.86
C THR A 158 8.29 -12.28 4.56
N ARG A 159 6.98 -12.05 4.57
CA ARG A 159 5.93 -12.99 4.97
C ARG A 159 4.75 -12.84 4.04
N LEU A 160 4.23 -13.95 3.50
CA LEU A 160 3.04 -13.92 2.64
C LEU A 160 1.91 -13.13 3.29
N PHE A 161 1.28 -12.24 2.53
CA PHE A 161 0.23 -11.28 2.89
C PHE A 161 0.62 -10.20 3.93
N LEU A 162 1.48 -10.49 4.88
CA LEU A 162 1.81 -9.55 5.96
C LEU A 162 2.92 -8.57 5.58
N ARG A 163 3.91 -9.05 4.82
CA ARG A 163 5.08 -8.25 4.46
C ARG A 163 5.72 -8.81 3.20
N THR A 164 5.40 -8.22 2.07
CA THR A 164 5.90 -8.64 0.75
C THR A 164 6.59 -7.48 0.05
N THR A 165 7.49 -7.80 -0.87
CA THR A 165 8.19 -6.80 -1.67
C THR A 165 7.24 -6.06 -2.60
N GLU A 166 6.36 -6.77 -3.28
CA GLU A 166 5.25 -6.22 -4.05
C GLU A 166 3.95 -6.52 -3.32
N PHE A 167 3.06 -5.54 -3.26
CA PHE A 167 1.73 -5.72 -2.70
C PHE A 167 0.70 -4.82 -3.38
N LEU A 168 -0.54 -5.28 -3.33
CA LEU A 168 -1.70 -4.51 -3.76
C LEU A 168 -2.16 -3.62 -2.61
N TRP A 169 -2.54 -2.42 -2.94
CA TRP A 169 -3.06 -1.48 -1.96
C TRP A 169 -4.07 -0.51 -2.58
N GLN A 170 -4.56 0.36 -1.76
CA GLN A 170 -5.29 1.55 -2.13
C GLN A 170 -4.53 2.77 -1.59
N GLU A 171 -4.50 3.81 -2.38
CA GLU A 171 -4.05 5.13 -1.96
C GLU A 171 -5.03 6.19 -2.46
N GLY A 172 -5.49 7.03 -1.54
CA GLY A 172 -6.32 8.19 -1.84
C GLY A 172 -5.48 9.46 -1.74
N HIS A 173 -5.62 10.33 -2.73
CA HIS A 173 -4.96 11.63 -2.74
C HIS A 173 -5.99 12.71 -3.01
N THR A 174 -5.99 13.73 -2.16
CA THR A 174 -6.96 14.81 -2.24
C THR A 174 -6.27 16.17 -2.22
N ALA A 175 -6.90 17.16 -2.83
CA ALA A 175 -6.45 18.55 -2.76
C ALA A 175 -7.64 19.43 -2.38
N HIS A 176 -7.43 20.35 -1.45
CA HIS A 176 -8.44 21.20 -0.85
C HIS A 176 -8.05 22.67 -0.94
N ALA A 177 -9.02 23.56 -0.81
CA ALA A 177 -8.77 25.00 -0.84
C ALA A 177 -8.20 25.53 0.48
N THR A 178 -8.54 24.89 1.60
CA THR A 178 -8.10 25.29 2.93
C THR A 178 -7.59 24.12 3.76
N ALA A 179 -6.87 24.41 4.83
CA ALA A 179 -6.38 23.41 5.77
C ALA A 179 -7.55 22.72 6.51
N GLU A 180 -8.57 23.50 6.87
CA GLU A 180 -9.76 23.00 7.56
C GLU A 180 -10.52 21.98 6.72
N GLU A 181 -10.67 22.22 5.41
CA GLU A 181 -11.28 21.26 4.48
C GLU A 181 -10.45 19.97 4.40
N ALA A 182 -9.11 20.07 4.39
CA ALA A 182 -8.23 18.92 4.37
C ALA A 182 -8.31 18.10 5.67
N GLU A 183 -8.40 18.77 6.81
CA GLU A 183 -8.57 18.12 8.12
C GLU A 183 -9.92 17.39 8.20
N GLU A 184 -11.01 18.05 7.79
CA GLU A 184 -12.34 17.43 7.74
C GLU A 184 -12.34 16.15 6.87
N GLU A 185 -11.72 16.21 5.70
CA GLU A 185 -11.60 15.05 4.82
C GLU A 185 -10.75 13.94 5.45
N THR A 186 -9.64 14.28 6.09
CA THR A 186 -8.78 13.33 6.78
C THR A 186 -9.53 12.59 7.88
N LEU A 187 -10.29 13.30 8.71
CA LEU A 187 -11.13 12.70 9.76
C LEU A 187 -12.24 11.82 9.18
N LYS A 188 -12.88 12.27 8.11
CA LYS A 188 -13.89 11.49 7.39
C LYS A 188 -13.32 10.17 6.86
N MET A 189 -12.15 10.21 6.24
CA MET A 189 -11.50 9.01 5.70
C MET A 189 -11.00 8.07 6.79
N LEU A 190 -10.49 8.60 7.91
CA LEU A 190 -10.16 7.81 9.09
C LEU A 190 -11.37 6.97 9.56
N MET A 191 -12.55 7.58 9.60
CA MET A 191 -13.78 6.88 10.00
C MET A 191 -14.26 5.87 8.96
N VAL A 192 -14.03 6.12 7.67
CA VAL A 192 -14.30 5.14 6.60
C VAL A 192 -13.43 3.91 6.78
N TYR A 193 -12.12 4.07 6.99
CA TYR A 193 -11.21 2.96 7.24
C TYR A 193 -11.55 2.21 8.52
N LYS A 194 -11.83 2.93 9.62
CA LYS A 194 -12.24 2.31 10.88
C LYS A 194 -13.49 1.46 10.69
N LYS A 195 -14.54 2.01 10.08
CA LYS A 195 -15.78 1.31 9.80
C LYS A 195 -15.56 0.07 8.94
N PHE A 196 -14.75 0.19 7.88
CA PHE A 196 -14.39 -0.93 7.04
C PHE A 196 -13.69 -2.05 7.83
N ALA A 197 -12.69 -1.70 8.64
CA ALA A 197 -11.95 -2.66 9.46
C ALA A 197 -12.88 -3.39 10.44
N GLU A 198 -13.73 -2.66 11.18
CA GLU A 198 -14.56 -3.24 12.24
C GLU A 198 -15.77 -4.01 11.68
N GLU A 199 -16.51 -3.44 10.71
CA GLU A 199 -17.78 -4.01 10.23
C GLU A 199 -17.61 -5.07 9.13
N HIS A 200 -16.57 -4.95 8.30
CA HIS A 200 -16.37 -5.84 7.16
C HIS A 200 -15.21 -6.81 7.33
N MET A 201 -14.16 -6.41 8.07
CA MET A 201 -13.00 -7.26 8.30
C MET A 201 -13.01 -7.92 9.68
N ALA A 202 -13.96 -7.58 10.55
CA ALA A 202 -14.00 -8.02 11.95
C ALA A 202 -12.68 -7.75 12.70
N LEU A 203 -12.01 -6.67 12.36
CA LEU A 203 -10.73 -6.24 12.90
C LEU A 203 -10.95 -5.06 13.83
N PRO A 204 -10.93 -5.24 15.16
CA PRO A 204 -11.03 -4.13 16.10
C PRO A 204 -9.80 -3.25 15.99
N VAL A 205 -10.00 -1.93 15.86
CA VAL A 205 -8.94 -0.96 15.68
C VAL A 205 -9.08 0.22 16.62
N ILE A 206 -7.94 0.85 16.92
CA ILE A 206 -7.85 2.09 17.68
C ILE A 206 -7.48 3.19 16.69
N ALA A 207 -8.30 4.25 16.62
CA ALA A 207 -7.99 5.43 15.85
C ALA A 207 -7.19 6.44 16.71
N GLY A 208 -6.20 7.07 16.12
CA GLY A 208 -5.35 8.04 16.82
C GLY A 208 -4.45 8.85 15.90
N ILE A 209 -3.69 9.73 16.52
CA ILE A 209 -2.67 10.56 15.88
C ILE A 209 -1.32 9.94 16.16
N LYS A 210 -0.47 9.82 15.14
CA LYS A 210 0.90 9.32 15.30
C LYS A 210 1.78 10.32 16.04
N SER A 211 2.72 9.77 16.82
CA SER A 211 3.77 10.59 17.45
C SER A 211 4.69 11.21 16.39
N GLU A 212 5.42 12.25 16.76
CA GLU A 212 6.36 12.92 15.85
C GLU A 212 7.41 11.95 15.27
N SER A 213 7.81 10.93 16.02
CA SER A 213 8.77 9.92 15.57
C SER A 213 8.20 8.91 14.55
N GLU A 214 6.89 8.76 14.51
CA GLU A 214 6.17 7.82 13.64
C GLU A 214 5.40 8.52 12.52
N LYS A 215 5.36 9.84 12.56
CA LYS A 215 4.68 10.67 11.58
C LYS A 215 5.32 10.49 10.20
N PHE A 216 4.49 10.46 9.16
CA PHE A 216 4.98 10.41 7.79
C PHE A 216 5.85 11.65 7.50
N ALA A 217 7.00 11.44 6.90
CA ALA A 217 7.94 12.52 6.59
C ALA A 217 7.26 13.59 5.72
N GLY A 218 7.36 14.86 6.14
CA GLY A 218 6.72 16.00 5.46
C GLY A 218 5.24 16.22 5.79
N ALA A 219 4.58 15.30 6.50
CA ALA A 219 3.20 15.51 6.93
C ALA A 219 3.12 16.55 8.05
N VAL A 220 2.10 17.39 8.05
CA VAL A 220 1.76 18.27 9.19
C VAL A 220 1.30 17.41 10.36
N GLU A 221 0.40 16.47 10.07
CA GLU A 221 -0.14 15.49 11.01
C GLU A 221 -0.36 14.16 10.32
N THR A 222 -0.34 13.06 11.06
CA THR A 222 -0.67 11.72 10.54
C THR A 222 -1.66 11.04 11.47
N LEU A 223 -2.85 10.76 10.95
CA LEU A 223 -3.86 9.97 11.62
C LEU A 223 -3.77 8.53 11.13
N CYS A 224 -4.09 7.57 11.98
CA CYS A 224 -4.10 6.16 11.60
C CYS A 224 -5.12 5.36 12.40
N ILE A 225 -5.44 4.18 11.91
CA ILE A 225 -6.08 3.12 12.67
C ILE A 225 -5.06 2.00 12.90
N GLU A 226 -4.99 1.50 14.12
CA GLU A 226 -4.06 0.44 14.50
C GLU A 226 -4.78 -0.74 15.12
N ALA A 227 -4.39 -1.94 14.71
CA ALA A 227 -4.84 -3.18 15.31
C ALA A 227 -3.77 -3.74 16.24
N MET A 228 -4.19 -4.34 17.35
CA MET A 228 -3.27 -5.01 18.26
C MET A 228 -2.87 -6.38 17.72
N MET A 229 -1.58 -6.56 17.51
CA MET A 229 -1.02 -7.85 17.19
C MET A 229 -0.85 -8.69 18.46
N ARG A 230 -0.81 -9.99 18.27
CA ARG A 230 -0.73 -10.94 19.38
C ARG A 230 0.56 -10.82 20.21
N ASP A 231 1.65 -10.38 19.62
CA ASP A 231 2.92 -10.12 20.31
C ASP A 231 2.93 -8.77 21.07
N GLY A 232 1.77 -8.11 21.17
CA GLY A 232 1.61 -6.84 21.85
C GLY A 232 2.03 -5.63 21.03
N LYS A 233 2.37 -5.82 19.74
CA LYS A 233 2.71 -4.71 18.85
C LYS A 233 1.49 -4.19 18.12
N ALA A 234 1.49 -2.89 17.85
CA ALA A 234 0.51 -2.28 16.99
C ALA A 234 0.85 -2.56 15.51
N LEU A 235 -0.19 -2.82 14.72
CA LEU A 235 -0.12 -2.90 13.26
C LEU A 235 -0.99 -1.79 12.70
N GLN A 236 -0.40 -0.91 11.90
CA GLN A 236 -1.15 0.08 11.16
C GLN A 236 -2.04 -0.63 10.14
N ALA A 237 -3.35 -0.37 10.21
CA ALA A 237 -4.36 -0.98 9.34
C ALA A 237 -4.95 0.00 8.32
N GLY A 238 -4.64 1.29 8.44
CA GLY A 238 -5.04 2.36 7.54
C GLY A 238 -4.50 3.70 7.99
#